data_17c08962065e635155cd85f824cec417
#
_entry.id   17c08962065e635155cd85f824cec417
#
_cell.length_a   1.000
_cell.length_b   1.000
_cell.length_c   1.000
_cell.angle_alpha   90.00
_cell.angle_beta   90.00
_cell.angle_gamma   90.00
#
_symmetry.space_group_name_H-M   'P 1'
#
loop_
_entity.id
_entity.type
_entity.pdbx_description
1 polymer ?
#
loop_
_entity_poly.entity_id
_entity_poly.type
_entity_poly.pdbx_seq_one_letter_code
_entity_poly.pdbx_strand_id
1 'polypeptide(L)'
;NIGYIYAIENGAEWIFDTDDDNIPYKNFSETITSKIKSKTVSSERFVNVYKYFTHENIWPRGLPLSEIQTIGIMSDNTILKDVSILQFLADKDPDVDAIYRLVNNSEVIFDKNSDSISLESGTWSPFNSQATLFNKNSFRSMYLPCYVPFRMTDIWRSFVAQVVLWSKGDCLTFSTSNVLQERNAHDFTLDFEDEVLGYLNNKKICENIEMYSCK
;
A
#
# COMPACT_ATOMS: atom_id res chain seq x y z
N ASN A 1 -13.31 5.65 9.16
CA ASN A 1 -12.79 6.31 10.37
C ASN A 1 -13.48 5.86 11.67
N ILE A 2 -14.82 5.69 11.71
CA ILE A 2 -15.55 5.33 12.95
C ILE A 2 -15.08 3.98 13.49
N GLY A 3 -14.94 2.97 12.64
CA GLY A 3 -14.46 1.65 13.05
C GLY A 3 -13.04 1.69 13.64
N TYR A 4 -12.15 2.51 13.09
CA TYR A 4 -10.79 2.67 13.63
C TYR A 4 -10.83 3.29 15.04
N ILE A 5 -11.62 4.35 15.23
CA ILE A 5 -11.77 5.00 16.54
C ILE A 5 -12.34 3.99 17.56
N TYR A 6 -13.35 3.24 17.18
CA TYR A 6 -13.95 2.23 18.06
C TYR A 6 -12.91 1.16 18.46
N ALA A 7 -12.12 0.64 17.53
CA ALA A 7 -11.08 -0.34 17.83
C ALA A 7 -10.01 0.23 18.77
N ILE A 8 -9.58 1.47 18.54
CA ILE A 8 -8.57 2.17 19.35
C ILE A 8 -9.09 2.39 20.79
N GLU A 9 -10.32 2.87 20.94
CA GLU A 9 -10.94 3.11 22.26
C GLU A 9 -11.14 1.80 23.05
N ASN A 10 -11.28 0.67 22.36
CA ASN A 10 -11.37 -0.67 22.96
C ASN A 10 -10.00 -1.37 23.12
N GLY A 11 -8.90 -0.62 23.00
CA GLY A 11 -7.56 -1.11 23.34
C GLY A 11 -6.90 -1.99 22.28
N ALA A 12 -7.28 -1.84 21.01
CA ALA A 12 -6.58 -2.53 19.94
C ALA A 12 -5.08 -2.17 19.93
N GLU A 13 -4.22 -3.18 19.81
CA GLU A 13 -2.79 -2.98 19.59
C GLU A 13 -2.40 -3.08 18.12
N TRP A 14 -3.28 -3.73 17.33
CA TRP A 14 -3.18 -3.94 15.90
C TRP A 14 -4.53 -3.76 15.25
N ILE A 15 -4.57 -3.17 14.08
CA ILE A 15 -5.75 -3.09 13.22
C ILE A 15 -5.35 -3.61 11.86
N PHE A 16 -6.08 -4.60 11.36
CA PHE A 16 -5.98 -5.07 9.99
C PHE A 16 -7.12 -4.44 9.18
N ASP A 17 -6.75 -3.58 8.23
CA ASP A 17 -7.66 -2.90 7.33
C ASP A 17 -7.81 -3.76 6.07
N THR A 18 -9.04 -4.14 5.70
CA THR A 18 -9.31 -5.07 4.62
C THR A 18 -10.63 -4.80 3.93
N ASP A 19 -10.73 -5.11 2.65
CA ASP A 19 -11.98 -5.08 1.90
C ASP A 19 -12.89 -6.25 2.30
N ASP A 20 -14.19 -6.07 2.17
CA ASP A 20 -15.22 -7.05 2.58
C ASP A 20 -15.36 -8.25 1.63
N ASP A 21 -14.76 -8.16 0.44
CA ASP A 21 -14.68 -9.22 -0.56
C ASP A 21 -13.33 -9.97 -0.57
N ASN A 22 -12.48 -9.71 0.42
CA ASN A 22 -11.25 -10.48 0.64
C ASN A 22 -11.52 -11.79 1.39
N ILE A 23 -10.90 -12.85 0.89
CA ILE A 23 -10.92 -14.19 1.52
C ILE A 23 -9.53 -14.49 2.07
N PRO A 24 -9.36 -14.63 3.40
CA PRO A 24 -8.06 -14.91 3.99
C PRO A 24 -7.58 -16.33 3.66
N TYR A 25 -6.26 -16.49 3.46
CA TYR A 25 -5.66 -17.81 3.36
C TYR A 25 -5.62 -18.53 4.71
N LYS A 26 -5.46 -19.86 4.68
CA LYS A 26 -5.45 -20.69 5.92
C LYS A 26 -4.40 -20.26 6.94
N ASN A 27 -3.28 -19.76 6.49
CA ASN A 27 -2.17 -19.27 7.32
C ASN A 27 -2.25 -17.78 7.62
N PHE A 28 -3.38 -17.13 7.37
CA PHE A 28 -3.56 -15.68 7.56
C PHE A 28 -3.10 -15.19 8.93
N SER A 29 -3.52 -15.89 10.01
CA SER A 29 -3.15 -15.50 11.38
C SER A 29 -1.65 -15.55 11.65
N GLU A 30 -0.91 -16.38 10.95
CA GLU A 30 0.55 -16.50 11.08
C GLU A 30 1.28 -15.31 10.42
N THR A 31 0.61 -14.61 9.50
CA THR A 31 1.17 -13.44 8.82
C THR A 31 1.08 -12.16 9.67
N ILE A 32 0.22 -12.15 10.70
CA ILE A 32 0.08 -11.02 11.63
C ILE A 32 1.23 -11.05 12.62
N THR A 33 2.21 -10.19 12.42
CA THR A 33 3.45 -10.21 13.19
C THR A 33 3.93 -8.82 13.56
N SER A 34 4.60 -8.71 14.71
CA SER A 34 5.23 -7.47 15.16
C SER A 34 6.61 -7.22 14.55
N LYS A 35 7.24 -8.26 13.99
CA LYS A 35 8.55 -8.17 13.35
C LYS A 35 8.57 -8.97 12.07
N ILE A 36 9.19 -8.42 11.04
CA ILE A 36 9.30 -9.06 9.73
C ILE A 36 10.74 -8.99 9.20
N LYS A 37 11.17 -10.08 8.57
CA LYS A 37 12.41 -10.07 7.79
C LYS A 37 12.12 -9.44 6.43
N SER A 38 12.84 -8.40 6.07
CA SER A 38 12.68 -7.70 4.80
C SER A 38 13.99 -7.23 4.21
N LYS A 39 14.03 -7.10 2.90
CA LYS A 39 15.07 -6.37 2.18
C LYS A 39 14.69 -4.90 2.08
N THR A 40 15.67 -4.02 2.08
CA THR A 40 15.43 -2.59 1.93
C THR A 40 15.44 -2.23 0.44
N VAL A 41 14.49 -1.39 0.03
CA VAL A 41 14.41 -0.86 -1.32
C VAL A 41 14.56 0.66 -1.27
N SER A 42 15.46 1.19 -2.10
CA SER A 42 15.66 2.62 -2.30
C SER A 42 15.42 3.00 -3.76
N SER A 43 14.92 4.21 -3.98
CA SER A 43 14.73 4.81 -5.31
C SER A 43 14.93 6.30 -5.20
N GLU A 44 15.18 6.98 -6.33
CA GLU A 44 15.26 8.45 -6.34
C GLU A 44 13.96 9.09 -5.85
N ARG A 45 12.81 8.48 -6.11
CA ARG A 45 11.51 8.96 -5.62
C ARG A 45 10.46 7.87 -5.55
N PHE A 46 10.00 7.32 -6.65
CA PHE A 46 8.93 6.33 -6.71
C PHE A 46 9.43 4.96 -7.07
N VAL A 47 8.67 3.93 -6.66
CA VAL A 47 8.93 2.54 -7.05
C VAL A 47 7.61 1.79 -7.25
N ASN A 48 7.54 0.96 -8.29
CA ASN A 48 6.47 0.00 -8.48
C ASN A 48 6.74 -1.25 -7.65
N VAL A 49 6.15 -1.31 -6.46
CA VAL A 49 6.37 -2.41 -5.50
C VAL A 49 5.91 -3.76 -6.02
N TYR A 50 4.91 -3.83 -6.91
CA TYR A 50 4.41 -5.10 -7.43
C TYR A 50 5.47 -5.87 -8.21
N LYS A 51 6.44 -5.18 -8.84
CA LYS A 51 7.54 -5.80 -9.59
C LYS A 51 8.48 -6.67 -8.74
N TYR A 52 8.42 -6.59 -7.42
CA TYR A 52 9.17 -7.48 -6.52
C TYR A 52 8.43 -8.77 -6.20
N PHE A 53 7.15 -8.87 -6.56
CA PHE A 53 6.27 -9.99 -6.21
C PHE A 53 5.66 -10.68 -7.43
N THR A 54 5.81 -10.13 -8.64
CA THR A 54 5.32 -10.73 -9.87
C THR A 54 6.11 -10.23 -11.09
N HIS A 55 6.14 -11.05 -12.13
CA HIS A 55 6.66 -10.66 -13.46
C HIS A 55 5.59 -10.03 -14.35
N GLU A 56 4.35 -10.00 -13.90
CA GLU A 56 3.26 -9.38 -14.65
C GLU A 56 3.47 -7.86 -14.77
N ASN A 57 2.98 -7.29 -15.87
CA ASN A 57 3.10 -5.85 -16.10
C ASN A 57 1.95 -5.10 -15.43
N ILE A 58 1.97 -5.06 -14.10
CA ILE A 58 0.98 -4.41 -13.25
C ILE A 58 1.63 -3.36 -12.35
N TRP A 59 0.81 -2.49 -11.80
CA TRP A 59 1.23 -1.45 -10.85
C TRP A 59 0.11 -1.13 -9.85
N PRO A 60 0.46 -0.69 -8.62
CA PRO A 60 -0.53 -0.35 -7.61
C PRO A 60 -1.29 0.94 -7.98
N ARG A 61 -2.58 0.99 -7.64
CA ARG A 61 -3.40 2.20 -7.74
C ARG A 61 -2.72 3.35 -6.99
N GLY A 62 -2.70 4.52 -7.61
CA GLY A 62 -2.09 5.72 -7.04
C GLY A 62 -0.63 5.95 -7.42
N LEU A 63 0.07 4.96 -7.98
CA LEU A 63 1.42 5.19 -8.51
C LEU A 63 1.33 6.16 -9.70
N PRO A 64 2.17 7.21 -9.76
CA PRO A 64 2.19 8.08 -10.93
C PRO A 64 2.46 7.29 -12.22
N LEU A 65 1.69 7.54 -13.27
CA LEU A 65 1.77 6.76 -14.52
C LEU A 65 3.16 6.81 -15.19
N SER A 66 3.93 7.88 -14.97
CA SER A 66 5.32 7.96 -15.43
C SER A 66 6.26 6.99 -14.72
N GLU A 67 5.85 6.45 -13.57
CA GLU A 67 6.69 5.65 -12.67
C GLU A 67 6.32 4.14 -12.68
N ILE A 68 5.33 3.72 -13.48
CA ILE A 68 4.83 2.32 -13.49
C ILE A 68 5.90 1.28 -13.87
N GLN A 69 6.98 1.70 -14.51
CA GLN A 69 8.11 0.84 -14.86
C GLN A 69 9.31 0.98 -13.90
N THR A 70 9.25 1.92 -12.95
CA THR A 70 10.37 2.21 -12.06
C THR A 70 10.58 1.09 -11.05
N ILE A 71 11.81 0.59 -11.00
CA ILE A 71 12.29 -0.39 -10.03
C ILE A 71 13.41 0.26 -9.23
N GLY A 72 13.32 0.21 -7.91
CA GLY A 72 14.38 0.70 -7.02
C GLY A 72 15.52 -0.31 -6.85
N ILE A 73 16.57 0.12 -6.16
CA ILE A 73 17.70 -0.72 -5.79
C ILE A 73 17.33 -1.47 -4.51
N MET A 74 17.34 -2.80 -4.60
CA MET A 74 17.07 -3.67 -3.46
C MET A 74 18.39 -4.10 -2.80
N SER A 75 18.45 -4.04 -1.47
CA SER A 75 19.62 -4.51 -0.70
C SER A 75 19.79 -6.03 -0.81
N ASP A 76 21.04 -6.49 -0.76
CA ASP A 76 21.34 -7.94 -0.72
C ASP A 76 20.97 -8.53 0.65
N ASN A 77 21.08 -7.75 1.71
CA ASN A 77 20.87 -8.21 3.08
C ASN A 77 19.41 -8.13 3.50
N THR A 78 18.94 -9.19 4.13
CA THR A 78 17.66 -9.23 4.82
C THR A 78 17.84 -8.82 6.28
N ILE A 79 17.04 -7.86 6.75
CA ILE A 79 17.07 -7.39 8.14
C ILE A 79 15.72 -7.66 8.83
N LEU A 80 15.78 -7.96 10.12
CA LEU A 80 14.59 -8.05 10.96
C LEU A 80 14.17 -6.64 11.39
N LYS A 81 12.96 -6.23 11.01
CA LYS A 81 12.41 -4.89 11.33
C LYS A 81 11.15 -5.01 12.16
N ASP A 82 10.91 -4.04 13.02
CA ASP A 82 9.62 -3.85 13.67
C ASP A 82 8.58 -3.38 12.62
N VAL A 83 7.36 -3.88 12.72
CA VAL A 83 6.26 -3.52 11.82
C VAL A 83 5.55 -2.29 12.37
N SER A 84 5.56 -1.20 11.60
CA SER A 84 4.72 -0.02 11.83
C SER A 84 3.48 -0.05 10.94
N ILE A 85 3.67 -0.15 9.62
CA ILE A 85 2.64 -0.41 8.62
C ILE A 85 3.14 -1.51 7.69
N LEU A 86 2.36 -2.57 7.53
CA LEU A 86 2.66 -3.70 6.65
C LEU A 86 1.50 -3.90 5.66
N GLN A 87 1.75 -3.60 4.40
CA GLN A 87 0.84 -3.88 3.31
C GLN A 87 1.09 -5.29 2.78
N PHE A 88 0.07 -6.13 2.86
CA PHE A 88 0.02 -7.38 2.11
C PHE A 88 -0.61 -7.15 0.72
N LEU A 89 -0.32 -8.05 -0.19
CA LEU A 89 -0.97 -8.06 -1.50
C LEU A 89 -2.20 -8.98 -1.46
N ALA A 90 -3.09 -8.79 -2.43
CA ALA A 90 -4.23 -9.66 -2.64
C ALA A 90 -4.09 -10.39 -3.97
N ASP A 91 -4.22 -11.71 -3.98
CA ASP A 91 -4.22 -12.49 -5.21
C ASP A 91 -5.54 -12.34 -5.96
N LYS A 92 -5.55 -12.72 -7.23
CA LYS A 92 -6.59 -12.63 -8.24
C LYS A 92 -6.87 -11.19 -8.67
N ASP A 93 -7.33 -10.33 -7.76
CA ASP A 93 -7.75 -8.97 -8.08
C ASP A 93 -7.07 -7.93 -7.17
N PRO A 94 -5.74 -7.73 -7.34
CA PRO A 94 -4.99 -6.75 -6.56
C PRO A 94 -5.48 -5.33 -6.82
N ASP A 95 -5.20 -4.42 -5.90
CA ASP A 95 -5.55 -3.02 -6.05
C ASP A 95 -4.69 -2.32 -7.10
N VAL A 96 -5.13 -2.39 -8.34
CA VAL A 96 -4.59 -1.71 -9.51
C VAL A 96 -5.51 -0.55 -9.92
N ASP A 97 -5.01 0.39 -10.72
CA ASP A 97 -5.81 1.52 -11.16
C ASP A 97 -6.78 1.18 -12.30
N ALA A 98 -7.71 2.10 -12.54
CA ALA A 98 -8.74 1.93 -13.56
C ALA A 98 -8.17 1.87 -14.99
N ILE A 99 -7.04 2.51 -15.28
CA ILE A 99 -6.38 2.43 -16.59
C ILE A 99 -5.91 0.99 -16.84
N TYR A 100 -5.26 0.36 -15.86
CA TYR A 100 -4.90 -1.06 -15.97
C TYR A 100 -6.13 -1.92 -16.25
N ARG A 101 -7.21 -1.72 -15.49
CA ARG A 101 -8.43 -2.52 -15.63
C ARG A 101 -9.14 -2.34 -16.97
N LEU A 102 -9.11 -1.15 -17.52
CA LEU A 102 -9.72 -0.86 -18.83
C LEU A 102 -8.95 -1.50 -20.00
N VAL A 103 -7.62 -1.71 -19.83
CA VAL A 103 -6.77 -2.24 -20.92
C VAL A 103 -6.36 -3.69 -20.71
N ASN A 104 -6.28 -4.16 -19.45
CA ASN A 104 -5.86 -5.52 -19.09
C ASN A 104 -6.47 -5.94 -17.76
N ASN A 105 -7.59 -6.60 -17.75
CA ASN A 105 -8.28 -7.05 -16.53
C ASN A 105 -8.01 -8.54 -16.24
N SER A 106 -6.75 -8.93 -16.18
CA SER A 106 -6.32 -10.30 -15.88
C SER A 106 -6.21 -10.54 -14.37
N GLU A 107 -6.55 -11.75 -13.92
CA GLU A 107 -6.22 -12.19 -12.56
C GLU A 107 -4.70 -12.28 -12.39
N VAL A 108 -4.21 -11.87 -11.23
CA VAL A 108 -2.78 -11.88 -10.89
C VAL A 108 -2.55 -12.72 -9.64
N ILE A 109 -1.53 -13.57 -9.69
CA ILE A 109 -1.05 -14.34 -8.53
C ILE A 109 0.36 -13.89 -8.21
N PHE A 110 0.58 -13.44 -6.99
CA PHE A 110 1.89 -13.02 -6.52
C PHE A 110 2.74 -14.21 -6.05
N ASP A 111 4.05 -14.12 -6.27
CA ASP A 111 4.99 -15.14 -5.81
C ASP A 111 5.05 -15.15 -4.26
N LYS A 112 4.63 -16.27 -3.67
CA LYS A 112 4.63 -16.48 -2.21
C LYS A 112 6.04 -16.61 -1.62
N ASN A 113 7.04 -16.85 -2.45
CA ASN A 113 8.43 -17.00 -2.03
C ASN A 113 9.23 -15.69 -2.11
N SER A 114 8.62 -14.62 -2.61
CA SER A 114 9.27 -13.31 -2.65
C SER A 114 9.61 -12.81 -1.24
N ASP A 115 10.79 -12.20 -1.11
CA ASP A 115 11.17 -11.49 0.11
C ASP A 115 10.21 -10.31 0.38
N SER A 116 9.85 -10.09 1.63
CA SER A 116 9.22 -8.83 2.01
C SER A 116 10.19 -7.67 1.79
N ILE A 117 9.68 -6.52 1.41
CA ILE A 117 10.47 -5.33 1.14
C ILE A 117 10.05 -4.16 2.02
N SER A 118 11.01 -3.39 2.50
CA SER A 118 10.79 -2.15 3.26
C SER A 118 11.35 -0.97 2.48
N LEU A 119 10.55 0.07 2.31
CA LEU A 119 10.96 1.25 1.56
C LEU A 119 11.84 2.17 2.42
N GLU A 120 12.97 2.62 1.90
CA GLU A 120 13.77 3.65 2.55
C GLU A 120 13.03 5.00 2.60
N SER A 121 13.44 5.83 3.55
CA SER A 121 12.96 7.21 3.64
C SER A 121 13.18 7.95 2.32
N GLY A 122 12.14 8.61 1.81
CA GLY A 122 12.16 9.28 0.50
C GLY A 122 11.77 8.38 -0.68
N THR A 123 11.65 7.07 -0.49
CA THR A 123 11.16 6.14 -1.51
C THR A 123 9.65 5.97 -1.39
N TRP A 124 8.92 6.43 -2.38
CA TRP A 124 7.47 6.43 -2.42
C TRP A 124 6.89 5.20 -3.12
N SER A 125 5.89 4.60 -2.52
CA SER A 125 4.91 3.75 -3.21
C SER A 125 3.56 3.88 -2.53
N PRO A 126 2.44 4.00 -3.26
CA PRO A 126 1.13 4.01 -2.62
C PRO A 126 0.87 2.67 -1.92
N PHE A 127 0.15 2.73 -0.79
CA PHE A 127 -0.49 1.58 -0.19
C PHE A 127 -1.98 1.89 0.05
N ASN A 128 -2.78 0.89 0.29
CA ASN A 128 -4.23 0.96 0.25
C ASN A 128 -4.89 0.33 1.49
N SER A 129 -6.22 0.23 1.50
CA SER A 129 -7.00 -0.43 2.56
C SER A 129 -7.29 -1.90 2.28
N GLN A 130 -6.84 -2.47 1.16
CA GLN A 130 -7.22 -3.82 0.75
C GLN A 130 -6.74 -4.92 1.72
N ALA A 131 -5.47 -4.84 2.18
CA ALA A 131 -4.92 -5.82 3.12
C ALA A 131 -3.74 -5.21 3.90
N THR A 132 -4.02 -4.34 4.86
CA THR A 132 -2.98 -3.55 5.55
C THR A 132 -3.05 -3.69 7.06
N LEU A 133 -1.92 -4.08 7.66
CA LEU A 133 -1.74 -4.19 9.09
C LEU A 133 -1.12 -2.90 9.64
N PHE A 134 -1.76 -2.32 10.64
CA PHE A 134 -1.27 -1.14 11.37
C PHE A 134 -0.95 -1.50 12.81
N ASN A 135 0.25 -1.15 13.26
CA ASN A 135 0.60 -1.16 14.69
C ASN A 135 0.00 0.07 15.39
N LYS A 136 -0.29 -0.03 16.68
CA LYS A 136 -0.84 1.07 17.49
C LYS A 136 -0.07 2.39 17.38
N ASN A 137 1.25 2.35 17.21
CA ASN A 137 2.07 3.55 17.03
C ASN A 137 1.80 4.27 15.70
N SER A 138 1.15 3.59 14.74
CA SER A 138 0.79 4.10 13.42
C SER A 138 -0.70 4.44 13.27
N PHE A 139 -1.53 4.28 14.30
CA PHE A 139 -2.97 4.52 14.21
C PHE A 139 -3.35 5.94 13.79
N ARG A 140 -2.51 6.94 14.11
CA ARG A 140 -2.71 8.31 13.62
C ARG A 140 -2.63 8.42 12.09
N SER A 141 -1.96 7.48 11.44
CA SER A 141 -1.83 7.40 9.98
C SER A 141 -3.01 6.70 9.30
N MET A 142 -4.01 6.23 10.06
CA MET A 142 -5.19 5.54 9.50
C MET A 142 -6.30 6.50 9.07
N TYR A 143 -6.21 7.79 9.40
CA TYR A 143 -7.26 8.76 9.06
C TYR A 143 -7.50 8.83 7.56
N LEU A 144 -8.72 8.52 7.13
CA LEU A 144 -9.18 8.63 5.75
C LEU A 144 -9.77 10.02 5.52
N PRO A 145 -9.21 10.84 4.61
CA PRO A 145 -9.72 12.17 4.31
C PRO A 145 -11.14 12.13 3.74
N CYS A 146 -12.00 13.05 4.17
CA CYS A 146 -13.44 13.03 3.85
C CYS A 146 -13.82 13.88 2.62
N TYR A 147 -12.93 14.78 2.16
CA TYR A 147 -13.23 15.74 1.08
C TYR A 147 -12.36 15.48 -0.16
N VAL A 148 -12.25 14.20 -0.51
CA VAL A 148 -11.47 13.71 -1.65
C VAL A 148 -12.30 12.69 -2.43
N PRO A 149 -11.99 12.39 -3.71
CA PRO A 149 -12.64 11.31 -4.42
C PRO A 149 -12.55 10.00 -3.64
N PHE A 150 -13.60 9.21 -3.64
CA PHE A 150 -13.67 8.00 -2.82
C PHE A 150 -12.48 7.07 -3.06
N ARG A 151 -12.13 6.83 -4.32
CA ARG A 151 -11.02 5.97 -4.70
C ARG A 151 -9.61 6.54 -4.40
N MET A 152 -9.54 7.79 -3.94
CA MET A 152 -8.28 8.43 -3.54
C MET A 152 -8.12 8.56 -2.01
N THR A 153 -9.10 8.18 -1.21
CA THR A 153 -9.08 8.36 0.24
C THR A 153 -7.92 7.62 0.91
N ASP A 154 -7.79 6.34 0.65
CA ASP A 154 -6.74 5.49 1.18
C ASP A 154 -5.37 5.76 0.52
N ILE A 155 -5.37 6.08 -0.77
CA ILE A 155 -4.15 6.41 -1.51
C ILE A 155 -3.52 7.70 -0.98
N TRP A 156 -4.28 8.77 -0.83
CA TRP A 156 -3.72 10.03 -0.31
C TRP A 156 -3.39 9.95 1.18
N ARG A 157 -4.15 9.17 1.97
CA ARG A 157 -3.73 8.77 3.31
C ARG A 157 -2.34 8.11 3.28
N SER A 158 -2.10 7.23 2.32
CA SER A 158 -0.85 6.47 2.24
C SER A 158 0.39 7.37 2.08
N PHE A 159 0.27 8.45 1.33
CA PHE A 159 1.37 9.41 1.16
C PHE A 159 1.65 10.17 2.46
N VAL A 160 0.61 10.65 3.14
CA VAL A 160 0.78 11.31 4.45
C VAL A 160 1.37 10.34 5.47
N ALA A 161 0.91 9.10 5.49
CA ALA A 161 1.40 8.07 6.40
C ALA A 161 2.90 7.80 6.23
N GLN A 162 3.41 7.76 4.99
CA GLN A 162 4.82 7.54 4.72
C GLN A 162 5.70 8.66 5.29
N VAL A 163 5.30 9.92 5.14
CA VAL A 163 6.02 11.05 5.76
C VAL A 163 6.04 10.94 7.29
N VAL A 164 4.91 10.53 7.89
CA VAL A 164 4.85 10.31 9.34
C VAL A 164 5.76 9.17 9.77
N LEU A 165 5.86 8.08 9.01
CA LEU A 165 6.80 6.99 9.28
C LEU A 165 8.25 7.50 9.23
N TRP A 166 8.63 8.19 8.18
CA TRP A 166 10.00 8.72 8.02
C TRP A 166 10.40 9.66 9.15
N SER A 167 9.48 10.52 9.62
CA SER A 167 9.75 11.42 10.76
C SER A 167 10.06 10.69 12.07
N LYS A 168 9.68 9.40 12.16
CA LYS A 168 9.95 8.52 13.31
C LYS A 168 11.12 7.56 13.09
N GLY A 169 11.74 7.61 11.90
CA GLY A 169 12.76 6.62 11.50
C GLY A 169 12.17 5.24 11.13
N ASP A 170 10.87 5.17 10.93
CA ASP A 170 10.13 3.98 10.51
C ASP A 170 10.00 3.90 8.99
N CYS A 171 9.54 2.76 8.48
CA CYS A 171 9.34 2.52 7.06
C CYS A 171 8.03 1.79 6.78
N LEU A 172 7.52 1.99 5.56
CA LEU A 172 6.46 1.18 4.99
C LEU A 172 7.04 -0.15 4.51
N THR A 173 6.39 -1.26 4.87
CA THR A 173 6.80 -2.60 4.45
C THR A 173 5.71 -3.24 3.61
N PHE A 174 6.10 -3.95 2.56
CA PHE A 174 5.24 -4.78 1.72
C PHE A 174 5.62 -6.25 1.87
N SER A 175 4.62 -7.12 1.83
CA SER A 175 4.80 -8.56 1.85
C SER A 175 3.92 -9.23 0.81
N THR A 176 4.18 -10.49 0.52
CA THR A 176 3.37 -11.27 -0.43
C THR A 176 1.92 -11.39 0.03
N SER A 177 1.05 -11.91 -0.82
CA SER A 177 -0.38 -11.98 -0.55
C SER A 177 -0.72 -12.94 0.59
N ASN A 178 -1.58 -12.48 1.50
CA ASN A 178 -2.19 -13.28 2.57
C ASN A 178 -3.71 -13.42 2.45
N VAL A 179 -4.27 -12.79 1.42
CA VAL A 179 -5.69 -12.89 1.03
C VAL A 179 -5.79 -13.09 -0.48
N LEU A 180 -6.94 -13.58 -0.94
CA LEU A 180 -7.38 -13.45 -2.32
C LEU A 180 -8.63 -12.58 -2.36
N GLN A 181 -8.81 -11.80 -3.42
CA GLN A 181 -10.01 -10.99 -3.61
C GLN A 181 -10.90 -11.59 -4.71
N GLU A 182 -12.18 -11.80 -4.38
CA GLU A 182 -13.22 -12.10 -5.34
C GLU A 182 -14.08 -10.85 -5.56
N ARG A 183 -13.57 -9.97 -6.43
CA ARG A 183 -14.08 -8.62 -6.60
C ARG A 183 -15.55 -8.61 -7.00
N ASN A 184 -16.32 -7.75 -6.34
CA ASN A 184 -17.66 -7.37 -6.76
C ASN A 184 -17.66 -6.69 -8.14
N ALA A 185 -18.80 -6.74 -8.85
CA ALA A 185 -18.91 -6.08 -10.14
C ALA A 185 -18.71 -4.56 -10.04
N HIS A 186 -17.84 -4.01 -10.88
CA HIS A 186 -17.49 -2.59 -10.93
C HIS A 186 -17.74 -2.02 -12.34
N ASP A 187 -18.11 -0.74 -12.41
CA ASP A 187 -18.03 0.05 -13.62
C ASP A 187 -16.65 0.73 -13.69
N PHE A 188 -15.74 0.16 -14.48
CA PHE A 188 -14.37 0.68 -14.60
C PHE A 188 -14.31 2.09 -15.20
N THR A 189 -15.36 2.55 -15.89
CA THR A 189 -15.42 3.92 -16.41
C THR A 189 -15.68 4.92 -15.29
N LEU A 190 -16.57 4.57 -14.36
CA LEU A 190 -16.79 5.36 -13.15
C LEU A 190 -15.57 5.33 -12.22
N ASP A 191 -14.94 4.16 -12.07
CA ASP A 191 -13.65 4.05 -11.34
C ASP A 191 -12.60 4.99 -11.94
N PHE A 192 -12.49 5.06 -13.27
CA PHE A 192 -11.57 5.96 -13.96
C PHE A 192 -11.89 7.44 -13.68
N GLU A 193 -13.16 7.83 -13.73
CA GLU A 193 -13.60 9.21 -13.43
C GLU A 193 -13.17 9.62 -12.01
N ASP A 194 -13.40 8.76 -11.03
CA ASP A 194 -13.01 8.99 -9.63
C ASP A 194 -11.48 9.05 -9.44
N GLU A 195 -10.70 8.38 -10.28
CA GLU A 195 -9.24 8.36 -10.20
C GLU A 195 -8.54 9.51 -10.95
N VAL A 196 -9.24 10.27 -11.80
CA VAL A 196 -8.64 11.35 -12.61
C VAL A 196 -7.84 12.34 -11.76
N LEU A 197 -8.37 12.76 -10.61
CA LEU A 197 -7.66 13.67 -9.72
C LEU A 197 -6.38 13.05 -9.14
N GLY A 198 -6.36 11.73 -8.95
CA GLY A 198 -5.16 10.98 -8.56
C GLY A 198 -4.09 11.04 -9.64
N TYR A 199 -4.42 10.69 -10.89
CA TYR A 199 -3.47 10.75 -12.01
C TYR A 199 -2.84 12.12 -12.19
N LEU A 200 -3.61 13.19 -12.01
CA LEU A 200 -3.15 14.56 -12.18
C LEU A 200 -2.33 15.10 -11.02
N ASN A 201 -2.51 14.58 -9.80
CA ASN A 201 -2.01 15.23 -8.59
C ASN A 201 -1.10 14.35 -7.72
N ASN A 202 -1.13 13.02 -7.80
CA ASN A 202 -0.39 12.14 -6.88
C ASN A 202 1.10 12.53 -6.76
N LYS A 203 1.77 12.76 -7.89
CA LYS A 203 3.17 13.19 -7.90
C LYS A 203 3.37 14.53 -7.19
N LYS A 204 2.53 15.52 -7.49
CA LYS A 204 2.57 16.85 -6.87
C LYS A 204 2.28 16.83 -5.38
N ILE A 205 1.37 15.95 -4.94
CA ILE A 205 1.05 15.77 -3.52
C ILE A 205 2.31 15.30 -2.80
N CYS A 206 2.97 14.24 -3.28
CA CYS A 206 4.21 13.74 -2.68
C CYS A 206 5.29 14.84 -2.65
N GLU A 207 5.50 15.56 -3.75
CA GLU A 207 6.44 16.68 -3.83
C GLU A 207 6.17 17.77 -2.80
N ASN A 208 4.91 18.12 -2.59
CA ASN A 208 4.53 19.15 -1.64
C ASN A 208 4.68 18.71 -0.19
N ILE A 209 4.20 17.51 0.17
CA ILE A 209 4.27 17.06 1.57
C ILE A 209 5.70 16.74 2.02
N GLU A 210 6.57 16.32 1.11
CA GLU A 210 8.00 16.10 1.36
C GLU A 210 8.70 17.39 1.85
N MET A 211 8.34 18.55 1.28
CA MET A 211 8.88 19.84 1.72
C MET A 211 8.54 20.20 3.17
N TYR A 212 7.50 19.60 3.74
CA TYR A 212 7.12 19.82 5.15
C TYR A 212 7.79 18.82 6.10
N SER A 213 8.28 17.70 5.61
CA SER A 213 8.96 16.70 6.43
C SER A 213 10.40 17.07 6.81
N CYS A 214 11.01 18.01 6.06
CA CYS A 214 12.39 18.46 6.27
C CYS A 214 12.51 19.66 7.22
N LYS A 215 11.45 20.05 7.89
CA LYS A 215 11.41 21.12 8.90
C LYS A 215 11.14 20.55 10.29
#